data_82a82c07448b48a13bdaf0f32f465159
#
_entry.id   82a82c07448b48a13bdaf0f32f465159
#
_cell.length_a   1.000
_cell.length_b   1.000
_cell.length_c   1.000
_cell.angle_alpha   90.00
_cell.angle_beta   90.00
_cell.angle_gamma   90.00
#
_symmetry.space_group_name_H-M   'P 1'
#
loop_
_entity.id
_entity.type
_entity.pdbx_description
1 polymer ?
#
loop_
_entity_poly.entity_id
_entity_poly.type
_entity_poly.pdbx_seq_one_letter_code
_entity_poly.pdbx_strand_id
1 'polypeptide(L)'
;MERNRASRLGGARSVAMNDISSAWLDTNVIVRYLVADDPLLADKATTIVEQSARLLVNTAVLAESSSVMTSVYGRPRADVIDALSEFVARHNIRIPGVEKAYVLDALRRCRDSGRISIVDALLWAEARSSHGKTIYTFDGRFPGEGVQLLGLD
;
A
#
# COMPACT_ATOMS: atom_id res chain seq x y z
N MET A 1 28.95 -3.99 49.11
CA MET A 1 28.11 -2.93 48.53
C MET A 1 27.77 -3.31 47.07
N GLU A 2 26.76 -4.14 46.91
CA GLU A 2 26.25 -4.56 45.59
C GLU A 2 25.20 -3.58 45.14
N ARG A 3 25.42 -2.91 43.98
CA ARG A 3 24.41 -2.08 43.35
C ARG A 3 23.65 -2.92 42.36
N ASN A 4 22.46 -3.29 42.78
CA ASN A 4 21.42 -3.95 42.00
C ASN A 4 21.00 -3.03 40.83
N ARG A 5 21.44 -3.36 39.60
CA ARG A 5 20.93 -2.77 38.35
C ARG A 5 19.71 -3.56 37.91
N ALA A 6 18.53 -3.19 38.41
CA ALA A 6 17.29 -3.67 37.87
C ALA A 6 17.11 -3.16 36.43
N SER A 7 17.16 -4.07 35.48
CA SER A 7 16.84 -3.86 34.09
C SER A 7 15.36 -3.48 33.98
N ARG A 8 15.08 -2.24 33.56
CA ARG A 8 13.76 -1.84 33.12
C ARG A 8 13.54 -2.40 31.72
N LEU A 9 13.02 -3.60 31.64
CA LEU A 9 12.35 -4.08 30.44
C LEU A 9 11.02 -3.32 30.35
N GLY A 10 10.97 -2.34 29.45
CA GLY A 10 9.76 -1.63 29.12
C GLY A 10 8.75 -2.61 28.55
N GLY A 11 7.76 -2.99 29.35
CA GLY A 11 6.61 -3.76 28.89
C GLY A 11 5.88 -2.96 27.81
N ALA A 12 5.84 -3.47 26.59
CA ALA A 12 4.96 -2.96 25.56
C ALA A 12 3.53 -3.07 26.10
N ARG A 13 2.89 -1.92 26.38
CA ARG A 13 1.48 -1.89 26.74
C ARG A 13 0.70 -2.45 25.57
N SER A 14 -0.03 -3.52 25.78
CA SER A 14 -1.05 -3.99 24.84
C SER A 14 -2.14 -2.90 24.78
N VAL A 15 -2.11 -2.13 23.70
CA VAL A 15 -3.16 -1.16 23.39
C VAL A 15 -4.33 -1.92 22.79
N ALA A 16 -5.53 -1.79 23.35
CA ALA A 16 -6.70 -2.41 22.76
C ALA A 16 -6.96 -1.79 21.37
N MET A 17 -7.29 -2.61 20.38
CA MET A 17 -7.52 -2.15 18.99
C MET A 17 -8.57 -1.04 18.90
N ASN A 18 -9.55 -1.04 19.82
CA ASN A 18 -10.62 -0.04 19.88
C ASN A 18 -10.15 1.35 20.31
N ASP A 19 -8.96 1.46 20.94
CA ASP A 19 -8.39 2.74 21.37
C ASP A 19 -7.53 3.39 20.28
N ILE A 20 -7.31 2.70 19.17
CA ILE A 20 -6.48 3.19 18.05
C ILE A 20 -7.37 3.90 17.05
N SER A 21 -7.25 5.23 16.97
CA SER A 21 -8.03 6.04 16.01
C SER A 21 -7.58 5.84 14.56
N SER A 22 -6.30 5.55 14.33
CA SER A 22 -5.73 5.19 13.02
C SER A 22 -4.37 4.50 13.19
N ALA A 23 -4.04 3.60 12.27
CA ALA A 23 -2.75 2.90 12.26
C ALA A 23 -2.22 2.76 10.83
N TRP A 24 -0.90 2.77 10.68
CA TRP A 24 -0.24 2.46 9.42
C TRP A 24 -0.09 0.96 9.25
N LEU A 25 -0.27 0.49 8.01
CA LEU A 25 -0.01 -0.89 7.64
C LEU A 25 1.35 -1.04 6.97
N ASP A 26 2.05 -2.09 7.36
CA ASP A 26 3.24 -2.58 6.69
C ASP A 26 2.89 -3.59 5.59
N THR A 27 3.78 -3.76 4.62
CA THR A 27 3.68 -4.72 3.51
C THR A 27 3.33 -6.12 4.00
N ASN A 28 3.95 -6.59 5.08
CA ASN A 28 3.71 -7.95 5.60
C ASN A 28 2.26 -8.17 6.03
N VAL A 29 1.60 -7.16 6.62
CA VAL A 29 0.20 -7.29 7.02
C VAL A 29 -0.70 -7.40 5.80
N ILE A 30 -0.46 -6.56 4.77
CA ILE A 30 -1.24 -6.59 3.52
C ILE A 30 -1.05 -7.92 2.79
N VAL A 31 0.19 -8.37 2.64
CA VAL A 31 0.48 -9.64 1.96
C VAL A 31 -0.14 -10.83 2.69
N ARG A 32 -0.02 -10.90 4.03
CA ARG A 32 -0.65 -11.99 4.81
C ARG A 32 -2.18 -11.98 4.71
N TYR A 33 -2.77 -10.80 4.65
CA TYR A 33 -4.22 -10.66 4.44
C TYR A 33 -4.66 -11.14 3.07
N LEU A 34 -3.90 -10.80 2.00
CA LEU A 34 -4.30 -11.10 0.62
C LEU A 34 -3.90 -12.50 0.14
N VAL A 35 -2.76 -13.03 0.61
CA VAL A 35 -2.24 -14.34 0.18
C VAL A 35 -2.74 -15.47 1.08
N ALA A 36 -2.84 -15.20 2.38
CA ALA A 36 -3.32 -16.15 3.40
C ALA A 36 -2.53 -17.49 3.45
N ASP A 37 -1.21 -17.43 3.24
CA ASP A 37 -0.31 -18.58 3.18
C ASP A 37 0.04 -19.17 4.56
N ASP A 38 -0.04 -18.37 5.61
CA ASP A 38 0.17 -18.75 7.00
C ASP A 38 -1.14 -18.52 7.78
N PRO A 39 -1.86 -19.56 8.19
CA PRO A 39 -3.17 -19.41 8.81
C PRO A 39 -3.18 -18.49 10.03
N LEU A 40 -2.17 -18.62 10.92
CA LEU A 40 -2.10 -17.79 12.13
C LEU A 40 -1.87 -16.31 11.82
N LEU A 41 -0.95 -16.02 10.90
CA LEU A 41 -0.67 -14.64 10.49
C LEU A 41 -1.79 -14.07 9.63
N ALA A 42 -2.43 -14.88 8.80
CA ALA A 42 -3.60 -14.48 8.01
C ALA A 42 -4.78 -14.11 8.91
N ASP A 43 -5.08 -14.88 9.94
CA ASP A 43 -6.15 -14.58 10.91
C ASP A 43 -5.87 -13.25 11.65
N LYS A 44 -4.62 -13.03 12.06
CA LYS A 44 -4.22 -11.76 12.68
C LYS A 44 -4.35 -10.58 11.71
N ALA A 45 -3.89 -10.74 10.48
CA ALA A 45 -3.99 -9.71 9.45
C ALA A 45 -5.47 -9.41 9.11
N THR A 46 -6.30 -10.44 9.00
CA THR A 46 -7.75 -10.30 8.79
C THR A 46 -8.39 -9.51 9.92
N THR A 47 -8.07 -9.85 11.18
CA THR A 47 -8.56 -9.12 12.35
C THR A 47 -8.17 -7.64 12.29
N ILE A 48 -6.91 -7.33 11.96
CA ILE A 48 -6.43 -5.94 11.81
C ILE A 48 -7.20 -5.23 10.70
N VAL A 49 -7.26 -5.82 9.52
CA VAL A 49 -7.84 -5.17 8.33
C VAL A 49 -9.35 -4.97 8.45
N GLU A 50 -10.06 -5.90 9.06
CA GLU A 50 -11.52 -5.87 9.10
C GLU A 50 -12.08 -5.15 10.33
N GLN A 51 -11.36 -5.14 11.44
CA GLN A 51 -11.87 -4.56 12.70
C GLN A 51 -11.33 -3.17 13.02
N SER A 52 -10.27 -2.71 12.34
CA SER A 52 -9.73 -1.37 12.56
C SER A 52 -10.60 -0.29 11.94
N ALA A 53 -10.82 0.80 12.67
CA ALA A 53 -11.65 1.92 12.22
C ALA A 53 -11.03 2.67 11.03
N ARG A 54 -9.70 2.84 11.04
CA ARG A 54 -8.96 3.54 9.99
C ARG A 54 -7.55 2.98 9.85
N LEU A 55 -7.20 2.58 8.65
CA LEU A 55 -5.88 2.09 8.30
C LEU A 55 -5.25 2.96 7.23
N LEU A 56 -3.99 3.30 7.43
CA LEU A 56 -3.20 4.19 6.57
C LEU A 56 -2.19 3.35 5.79
N VAL A 57 -2.12 3.56 4.50
CA VAL A 57 -1.19 2.88 3.59
C VAL A 57 -0.59 3.93 2.66
N ASN A 58 0.71 3.88 2.42
CA ASN A 58 1.32 4.70 1.39
C ASN A 58 1.49 3.93 0.06
N THR A 59 1.76 4.65 -1.00
CA THR A 59 1.91 4.08 -2.35
C THR A 59 3.13 3.16 -2.47
N ALA A 60 4.20 3.42 -1.71
CA ALA A 60 5.38 2.54 -1.69
C ALA A 60 5.04 1.16 -1.12
N VAL A 61 4.25 1.09 -0.05
CA VAL A 61 3.79 -0.19 0.54
C VAL A 61 2.88 -0.94 -0.44
N LEU A 62 2.02 -0.25 -1.19
CA LEU A 62 1.20 -0.89 -2.24
C LEU A 62 2.08 -1.47 -3.36
N ALA A 63 3.09 -0.72 -3.82
CA ALA A 63 4.02 -1.18 -4.84
C ALA A 63 4.84 -2.38 -4.37
N GLU A 64 5.35 -2.35 -3.14
CA GLU A 64 6.08 -3.45 -2.53
C GLU A 64 5.19 -4.69 -2.35
N SER A 65 3.96 -4.54 -1.88
CA SER A 65 2.99 -5.64 -1.75
C SER A 65 2.75 -6.31 -3.10
N SER A 66 2.59 -5.53 -4.17
CA SER A 66 2.47 -6.06 -5.54
C SER A 66 3.71 -6.86 -5.95
N SER A 67 4.90 -6.31 -5.70
CA SER A 67 6.17 -6.96 -6.04
C SER A 67 6.35 -8.28 -5.29
N VAL A 68 6.06 -8.32 -4.01
CA VAL A 68 6.14 -9.54 -3.18
C VAL A 68 5.16 -10.60 -3.67
N MET A 69 3.90 -10.24 -3.92
CA MET A 69 2.89 -11.18 -4.39
C MET A 69 3.23 -11.77 -5.77
N THR A 70 3.82 -10.98 -6.67
CA THR A 70 4.21 -11.47 -7.99
C THR A 70 5.51 -12.24 -7.96
N SER A 71 6.57 -11.73 -7.32
CA SER A 71 7.92 -12.31 -7.41
C SER A 71 8.18 -13.43 -6.40
N VAL A 72 7.61 -13.34 -5.19
CA VAL A 72 7.80 -14.35 -4.14
C VAL A 72 6.72 -15.42 -4.20
N TYR A 73 5.46 -15.02 -4.37
CA TYR A 73 4.32 -15.94 -4.39
C TYR A 73 3.90 -16.39 -5.78
N GLY A 74 4.53 -15.87 -6.84
CA GLY A 74 4.25 -16.26 -8.22
C GLY A 74 2.81 -15.98 -8.68
N ARG A 75 2.12 -15.04 -8.03
CA ARG A 75 0.74 -14.72 -8.40
C ARG A 75 0.68 -13.98 -9.74
N PRO A 76 -0.27 -14.30 -10.61
CA PRO A 76 -0.48 -13.57 -11.85
C PRO A 76 -0.71 -12.08 -11.58
N ARG A 77 -0.13 -11.21 -12.41
CA ARG A 77 -0.22 -9.76 -12.26
C ARG A 77 -1.67 -9.26 -12.17
N ALA A 78 -2.56 -9.77 -13.00
CA ALA A 78 -3.96 -9.37 -13.00
C ALA A 78 -4.63 -9.66 -11.65
N ASP A 79 -4.40 -10.85 -11.08
CA ASP A 79 -4.96 -11.26 -9.80
C ASP A 79 -4.43 -10.39 -8.65
N VAL A 80 -3.14 -10.03 -8.70
CA VAL A 80 -2.51 -9.12 -7.72
C VAL A 80 -3.14 -7.73 -7.78
N ILE A 81 -3.32 -7.19 -8.99
CA ILE A 81 -3.94 -5.86 -9.18
C ILE A 81 -5.39 -5.87 -8.71
N ASP A 82 -6.15 -6.93 -9.02
CA ASP A 82 -7.54 -7.08 -8.57
C ASP A 82 -7.62 -7.13 -7.04
N ALA A 83 -6.79 -7.95 -6.39
CA ALA A 83 -6.74 -8.06 -4.94
C ALA A 83 -6.34 -6.72 -4.26
N LEU A 84 -5.34 -6.01 -4.80
CA LEU A 84 -4.96 -4.69 -4.28
C LEU A 84 -6.07 -3.64 -4.49
N SER A 85 -6.79 -3.70 -5.62
CA SER A 85 -7.89 -2.80 -5.88
C SER A 85 -9.04 -3.00 -4.90
N GLU A 86 -9.42 -4.24 -4.63
CA GLU A 86 -10.43 -4.58 -3.61
C GLU A 86 -9.99 -4.13 -2.21
N PHE A 87 -8.72 -4.36 -1.86
CA PHE A 87 -8.15 -3.90 -0.60
C PHE A 87 -8.22 -2.37 -0.46
N VAL A 88 -7.74 -1.63 -1.46
CA VAL A 88 -7.77 -0.15 -1.46
C VAL A 88 -9.19 0.39 -1.43
N ALA A 89 -10.15 -0.26 -2.10
CA ALA A 89 -11.54 0.16 -2.14
C ALA A 89 -12.24 0.08 -0.77
N ARG A 90 -11.72 -0.67 0.20
CA ARG A 90 -12.32 -0.78 1.53
C ARG A 90 -12.52 0.59 2.17
N HIS A 91 -13.66 0.74 2.88
CA HIS A 91 -14.05 2.02 3.48
C HIS A 91 -13.09 2.53 4.56
N ASN A 92 -12.37 1.63 5.23
CA ASN A 92 -11.44 1.96 6.31
C ASN A 92 -9.98 2.15 5.85
N ILE A 93 -9.66 1.90 4.58
CA ILE A 93 -8.33 2.15 4.02
C ILE A 93 -8.23 3.61 3.54
N ARG A 94 -7.13 4.27 3.89
CA ARG A 94 -6.79 5.63 3.46
C ARG A 94 -5.36 5.69 2.95
N ILE A 95 -5.14 6.52 1.94
CA ILE A 95 -3.81 6.80 1.38
C ILE A 95 -3.55 8.30 1.58
N PRO A 96 -2.85 8.67 2.67
CA PRO A 96 -2.66 10.07 3.00
C PRO A 96 -2.00 10.86 1.87
N GLY A 97 -2.60 12.00 1.54
CA GLY A 97 -2.09 12.88 0.48
C GLY A 97 -2.42 12.44 -0.95
N VAL A 98 -3.07 11.29 -1.13
CA VAL A 98 -3.43 10.77 -2.46
C VAL A 98 -4.93 10.47 -2.52
N GLU A 99 -5.59 10.96 -3.54
CA GLU A 99 -6.99 10.65 -3.79
C GLU A 99 -7.18 9.17 -4.13
N LYS A 100 -7.97 8.47 -3.32
CA LYS A 100 -8.23 7.02 -3.51
C LYS A 100 -8.73 6.68 -4.92
N ALA A 101 -9.53 7.55 -5.52
CA ALA A 101 -10.05 7.35 -6.87
C ALA A 101 -8.92 7.29 -7.91
N TYR A 102 -7.85 8.11 -7.74
CA TYR A 102 -6.70 8.06 -8.64
C TYR A 102 -5.83 6.82 -8.41
N VAL A 103 -5.74 6.33 -7.17
CA VAL A 103 -5.05 5.05 -6.90
C VAL A 103 -5.78 3.89 -7.56
N LEU A 104 -7.10 3.84 -7.45
CA LEU A 104 -7.90 2.79 -8.10
C LEU A 104 -7.82 2.87 -9.63
N ASP A 105 -7.82 4.08 -10.20
CA ASP A 105 -7.61 4.26 -11.64
C ASP A 105 -6.19 3.85 -12.08
N ALA A 106 -5.17 4.17 -11.29
CA ALA A 106 -3.79 3.73 -11.51
C ALA A 106 -3.67 2.20 -11.55
N LEU A 107 -4.26 1.52 -10.58
CA LEU A 107 -4.29 0.05 -10.53
C LEU A 107 -5.01 -0.54 -11.75
N ARG A 108 -6.16 0.01 -12.13
CA ARG A 108 -6.88 -0.42 -13.34
C ARG A 108 -6.02 -0.27 -14.61
N ARG A 109 -5.31 0.85 -14.76
CA ARG A 109 -4.38 1.07 -15.89
C ARG A 109 -3.27 0.03 -15.94
N CYS A 110 -2.73 -0.36 -14.78
CA CYS A 110 -1.74 -1.43 -14.69
C CYS A 110 -2.30 -2.80 -15.06
N ARG A 111 -3.58 -3.06 -14.77
CA ARG A 111 -4.25 -4.30 -15.11
C ARG A 111 -4.43 -4.44 -16.62
N ASP A 112 -4.94 -3.38 -17.23
CA ASP A 112 -5.30 -3.37 -18.65
C ASP A 112 -4.08 -3.28 -19.56
N SER A 113 -3.02 -2.62 -19.09
CA SER A 113 -1.77 -2.43 -19.85
C SER A 113 -0.59 -3.07 -19.12
N GLY A 114 -0.09 -4.19 -19.61
CA GLY A 114 1.17 -4.79 -19.13
C GLY A 114 2.42 -3.92 -19.34
N ARG A 115 2.28 -2.72 -19.93
CA ARG A 115 3.37 -1.79 -20.24
C ARG A 115 3.60 -0.74 -19.15
N ILE A 116 2.57 -0.44 -18.33
CA ILE A 116 2.66 0.54 -17.26
C ILE A 116 3.08 -0.19 -15.99
N SER A 117 4.19 0.22 -15.37
CA SER A 117 4.60 -0.32 -14.07
C SER A 117 3.66 0.17 -12.98
N ILE A 118 3.52 -0.61 -11.90
CA ILE A 118 2.70 -0.18 -10.76
C ILE A 118 3.28 1.08 -10.10
N VAL A 119 4.62 1.20 -10.08
CA VAL A 119 5.31 2.36 -9.51
C VAL A 119 4.98 3.63 -10.31
N ASP A 120 5.04 3.57 -11.65
CA ASP A 120 4.71 4.72 -12.50
C ASP A 120 3.24 5.11 -12.39
N ALA A 121 2.35 4.13 -12.32
CA ALA A 121 0.94 4.38 -12.14
C ALA A 121 0.61 5.01 -10.79
N LEU A 122 1.25 4.56 -9.71
CA LEU A 122 1.08 5.15 -8.38
C LEU A 122 1.69 6.55 -8.30
N LEU A 123 2.86 6.80 -8.92
CA LEU A 123 3.43 8.14 -9.05
C LEU A 123 2.49 9.09 -9.81
N TRP A 124 1.87 8.58 -10.89
CA TRP A 124 0.84 9.33 -11.60
C TRP A 124 -0.35 9.70 -10.68
N ALA A 125 -0.82 8.76 -9.85
CA ALA A 125 -1.91 9.02 -8.89
C ALA A 125 -1.52 10.08 -7.84
N GLU A 126 -0.28 10.05 -7.35
CA GLU A 126 0.28 11.07 -6.44
C GLU A 126 0.32 12.45 -7.12
N ALA A 127 0.86 12.52 -8.34
CA ALA A 127 0.92 13.77 -9.09
C ALA A 127 -0.47 14.33 -9.40
N ARG A 128 -1.42 13.48 -9.78
CA ARG A 128 -2.83 13.86 -9.99
C ARG A 128 -3.48 14.42 -8.73
N SER A 129 -3.11 13.93 -7.57
CA SER A 129 -3.61 14.38 -6.27
C SER A 129 -2.93 15.66 -5.79
N SER A 130 -1.76 16.00 -6.33
CA SER A 130 -0.96 17.16 -5.95
C SER A 130 -1.38 18.42 -6.72
N HIS A 131 -0.94 19.59 -6.23
CA HIS A 131 -1.11 20.84 -6.94
C HIS A 131 -0.18 20.97 -8.16
N GLY A 132 1.01 20.34 -8.11
CA GLY A 132 2.04 20.48 -9.15
C GLY A 132 1.66 19.81 -10.47
N LYS A 133 1.12 18.61 -10.41
CA LYS A 133 0.67 17.81 -11.57
C LYS A 133 1.69 17.70 -12.72
N THR A 134 2.98 17.88 -12.41
CA THR A 134 4.07 17.82 -13.38
C THR A 134 5.02 16.71 -12.99
N ILE A 135 5.43 15.90 -13.98
CA ILE A 135 6.32 14.76 -13.80
C ILE A 135 7.48 14.90 -14.80
N TYR A 136 8.71 14.83 -14.30
CA TYR A 136 9.88 14.62 -15.16
C TYR A 136 10.07 13.14 -15.42
N THR A 137 10.06 12.75 -16.67
CA THR A 137 10.28 11.36 -17.10
C THR A 137 10.95 11.30 -18.47
N PHE A 138 11.72 10.24 -18.70
CA PHE A 138 12.23 9.89 -20.02
C PHE A 138 11.52 8.66 -20.62
N ASP A 139 10.51 8.11 -19.89
CA ASP A 139 9.72 6.99 -20.40
C ASP A 139 8.51 7.50 -21.18
N GLY A 140 8.56 7.35 -22.52
CA GLY A 140 7.44 7.71 -23.40
C GLY A 140 6.15 6.91 -23.19
N ARG A 141 6.18 5.88 -22.33
CA ARG A 141 4.98 5.09 -21.94
C ARG A 141 4.37 5.52 -20.61
N PHE A 142 4.99 6.53 -19.94
CA PHE A 142 4.47 7.03 -18.67
C PHE A 142 3.04 7.55 -18.86
N PRO A 143 2.10 7.26 -17.94
CA PRO A 143 0.71 7.73 -18.03
C PRO A 143 0.66 9.25 -17.90
N GLY A 144 0.18 9.95 -18.97
CA GLY A 144 0.19 11.41 -19.07
C GLY A 144 -1.16 12.08 -18.85
N GLU A 145 -2.24 11.32 -18.67
CA GLU A 145 -3.57 11.90 -18.57
C GLU A 145 -3.75 12.77 -17.32
N GLY A 146 -4.00 14.07 -17.57
CA GLY A 146 -4.24 15.05 -16.49
C GLY A 146 -2.99 15.42 -15.68
N VAL A 147 -1.80 15.09 -16.15
CA VAL A 147 -0.50 15.56 -15.66
C VAL A 147 0.30 16.11 -16.82
N GLN A 148 1.28 16.97 -16.52
CA GLN A 148 2.23 17.46 -17.49
C GLN A 148 3.50 16.60 -17.44
N LEU A 149 3.91 16.01 -18.56
CA LEU A 149 5.17 15.27 -18.66
C LEU A 149 6.23 16.17 -19.27
N LEU A 150 7.41 16.18 -18.69
CA LEU A 150 8.59 16.93 -19.14
C LEU A 150 9.79 15.98 -19.29
N GLY A 151 10.73 16.32 -20.18
CA GLY A 151 11.97 15.57 -20.39
C GLY A 151 11.87 14.49 -21.47
N LEU A 152 10.82 14.52 -22.30
CA LEU A 152 10.62 13.59 -23.43
C LEU A 152 11.16 14.12 -24.78
N ASP A 153 11.73 15.34 -24.80
CA ASP A 153 12.23 16.01 -26.00
C ASP A 153 13.63 15.50 -26.41
#